data_9266f1e8094779b9811679c339f03d70
#
_entry.id   9266f1e8094779b9811679c339f03d70
#
_cell.length_a   1.000
_cell.length_b   1.000
_cell.length_c   1.000
_cell.angle_alpha   90.00
_cell.angle_beta   90.00
_cell.angle_gamma   90.00
#
_symmetry.space_group_name_H-M   'P 1'
#
loop_
_entity.id
_entity.type
_entity.pdbx_description
1 polymer ?
#
loop_
_entity_poly.entity_id
_entity_poly.type
_entity_poly.pdbx_seq_one_letter_code
_entity_poly.pdbx_strand_id
1 'polypeptide(L)'
;PSGHPLKDVNKEITFAAMVPMQVYNTLQVPEERARLCRISHLIIGGGAIDEALEQKLKALPGDIAIWSTYGMTETLSHIALRRINGAEASEWYQPFDSVKISQTDEGCLVIDAPQVCAEPLVTNDIVEIESYIYNKVEKLRFRIKGRKDNVICSGGIKIQIEEVETLLKPYLEKPFMIAKKKDGKFGEIAVLLTEDEDMKKIEATVRRLLSDHKYWIPREFLHVEHLPLTETGKPKRAILL
;
A
#
# COMPACT_ATOMS: atom_id res chain seq x y z
N PRO A 1 0.39 16.77 -15.26
CA PRO A 1 -0.95 16.22 -14.95
C PRO A 1 -1.58 17.03 -13.83
N SER A 2 -2.86 17.43 -14.01
CA SER A 2 -3.59 18.19 -12.99
C SER A 2 -3.80 17.32 -11.74
N GLY A 3 -3.61 17.89 -10.54
CA GLY A 3 -4.00 17.28 -9.28
C GLY A 3 -5.53 17.12 -9.13
N HIS A 4 -6.31 17.80 -10.00
CA HIS A 4 -7.77 17.84 -10.07
C HIS A 4 -8.27 17.47 -11.47
N PRO A 5 -8.22 16.20 -11.89
CA PRO A 5 -8.53 15.80 -13.26
C PRO A 5 -10.01 15.96 -13.64
N LEU A 6 -10.91 16.05 -12.66
CA LEU A 6 -12.35 16.21 -12.91
C LEU A 6 -12.86 17.65 -12.78
N LYS A 7 -11.98 18.64 -12.51
CA LYS A 7 -12.37 20.03 -12.25
C LYS A 7 -13.24 20.65 -13.37
N ASP A 8 -12.80 20.51 -14.61
CA ASP A 8 -13.41 21.17 -15.77
C ASP A 8 -14.08 20.19 -16.76
N VAL A 9 -14.43 19.00 -16.24
CA VAL A 9 -15.05 17.96 -17.07
C VAL A 9 -16.55 18.21 -17.19
N ASN A 10 -17.00 18.53 -18.41
CA ASN A 10 -18.39 18.80 -18.74
C ASN A 10 -19.03 17.69 -19.59
N LYS A 11 -18.31 16.58 -19.81
CA LYS A 11 -18.79 15.43 -20.59
C LYS A 11 -19.05 14.25 -19.67
N GLU A 12 -19.95 13.39 -20.10
CA GLU A 12 -20.14 12.10 -19.46
C GLU A 12 -18.89 11.23 -19.68
N ILE A 13 -18.40 10.62 -18.59
CA ILE A 13 -17.23 9.76 -18.59
C ILE A 13 -17.67 8.41 -18.06
N THR A 14 -17.42 7.35 -18.81
CA THR A 14 -17.71 5.97 -18.38
C THR A 14 -16.51 5.31 -17.73
N PHE A 15 -15.28 5.74 -18.06
CA PHE A 15 -14.04 5.18 -17.57
C PHE A 15 -13.03 6.28 -17.22
N ALA A 16 -12.34 6.13 -16.07
CA ALA A 16 -11.24 6.99 -15.69
C ALA A 16 -10.09 6.21 -15.07
N ALA A 17 -8.87 6.71 -15.25
CA ALA A 17 -7.66 6.25 -14.59
C ALA A 17 -7.07 7.40 -13.78
N MET A 18 -6.77 7.17 -12.50
CA MET A 18 -6.24 8.17 -11.58
C MET A 18 -5.16 7.58 -10.68
N VAL A 19 -4.29 8.45 -10.15
CA VAL A 19 -3.41 8.07 -9.03
C VAL A 19 -4.08 8.37 -7.69
N PRO A 20 -3.66 7.74 -6.58
CA PRO A 20 -4.29 7.92 -5.26
C PRO A 20 -4.42 9.39 -4.84
N MET A 21 -3.39 10.22 -5.09
CA MET A 21 -3.41 11.65 -4.79
C MET A 21 -4.52 12.40 -5.55
N GLN A 22 -4.72 12.10 -6.84
CA GLN A 22 -5.78 12.72 -7.63
C GLN A 22 -7.17 12.34 -7.10
N VAL A 23 -7.36 11.08 -6.72
CA VAL A 23 -8.60 10.61 -6.11
C VAL A 23 -8.83 11.32 -4.77
N TYR A 24 -7.79 11.40 -3.93
CA TYR A 24 -7.87 12.11 -2.66
C TYR A 24 -8.33 13.55 -2.84
N ASN A 25 -7.70 14.29 -3.76
CA ASN A 25 -8.05 15.68 -4.06
C ASN A 25 -9.48 15.81 -4.60
N THR A 26 -9.88 14.93 -5.53
CA THR A 26 -11.23 14.88 -6.10
C THR A 26 -12.30 14.69 -5.01
N LEU A 27 -12.03 13.88 -4.00
CA LEU A 27 -12.97 13.64 -2.90
C LEU A 27 -13.12 14.82 -1.93
N GLN A 28 -12.17 15.78 -1.92
CA GLN A 28 -12.27 17.01 -1.10
C GLN A 28 -13.18 18.07 -1.73
N VAL A 29 -13.49 17.99 -3.03
CA VAL A 29 -14.27 18.99 -3.76
C VAL A 29 -15.65 18.39 -4.11
N PRO A 30 -16.76 18.92 -3.54
CA PRO A 30 -18.10 18.32 -3.70
C PRO A 30 -18.51 18.10 -5.16
N GLU A 31 -18.21 19.06 -6.04
CA GLU A 31 -18.57 19.01 -7.46
C GLU A 31 -17.77 17.92 -8.20
N GLU A 32 -16.47 17.80 -7.90
CA GLU A 32 -15.62 16.75 -8.48
C GLU A 32 -16.02 15.37 -7.97
N ARG A 33 -16.33 15.27 -6.67
CA ARG A 33 -16.85 14.03 -6.08
C ARG A 33 -18.16 13.60 -6.73
N ALA A 34 -19.08 14.53 -6.99
CA ALA A 34 -20.32 14.24 -7.68
C ALA A 34 -20.10 13.75 -9.13
N ARG A 35 -19.09 14.30 -9.83
CA ARG A 35 -18.67 13.82 -11.16
C ARG A 35 -18.05 12.43 -11.07
N LEU A 36 -17.20 12.17 -10.08
CA LEU A 36 -16.59 10.86 -9.85
C LEU A 36 -17.65 9.76 -9.68
N CYS A 37 -18.70 10.03 -8.90
CA CYS A 37 -19.79 9.07 -8.66
C CYS A 37 -20.64 8.74 -9.91
N ARG A 38 -20.49 9.49 -11.00
CA ARG A 38 -21.16 9.21 -12.29
C ARG A 38 -20.32 8.36 -13.24
N ILE A 39 -19.05 8.12 -12.91
CA ILE A 39 -18.16 7.28 -13.72
C ILE A 39 -18.52 5.82 -13.47
N SER A 40 -18.62 5.02 -14.52
CA SER A 40 -18.93 3.60 -14.39
C SER A 40 -17.76 2.79 -13.85
N HIS A 41 -16.54 3.09 -14.31
CA HIS A 41 -15.33 2.38 -13.96
C HIS A 41 -14.19 3.34 -13.63
N LEU A 42 -13.61 3.20 -12.43
CA LEU A 42 -12.40 3.91 -12.01
C LEU A 42 -11.29 2.90 -11.74
N ILE A 43 -10.15 3.06 -12.38
CA ILE A 43 -8.93 2.35 -12.00
C ILE A 43 -7.98 3.30 -11.27
N ILE A 44 -7.38 2.81 -10.18
CA ILE A 44 -6.45 3.58 -9.35
C ILE A 44 -5.10 2.85 -9.36
N GLY A 45 -4.06 3.52 -9.83
CA GLY A 45 -2.73 2.95 -9.97
C GLY A 45 -1.61 3.94 -9.70
N GLY A 46 -0.36 3.50 -9.87
CA GLY A 46 0.83 4.34 -9.68
C GLY A 46 1.25 4.53 -8.21
N GLY A 47 0.55 3.95 -7.25
CA GLY A 47 0.90 3.99 -5.83
C GLY A 47 -0.06 3.18 -4.97
N ALA A 48 0.33 2.92 -3.73
CA ALA A 48 -0.53 2.26 -2.76
C ALA A 48 -1.70 3.18 -2.36
N ILE A 49 -2.87 2.59 -2.20
CA ILE A 49 -4.05 3.25 -1.65
C ILE A 49 -3.98 3.06 -0.14
N ASP A 50 -3.92 4.16 0.61
CA ASP A 50 -3.95 4.06 2.06
C ASP A 50 -5.35 3.68 2.56
N GLU A 51 -5.41 3.12 3.76
CA GLU A 51 -6.65 2.60 4.34
C GLU A 51 -7.74 3.68 4.48
N ALA A 52 -7.37 4.91 4.86
CA ALA A 52 -8.33 5.99 5.03
C ALA A 52 -8.96 6.39 3.69
N LEU A 53 -8.18 6.42 2.61
CA LEU A 53 -8.68 6.64 1.26
C LEU A 53 -9.54 5.47 0.80
N GLU A 54 -9.12 4.23 1.07
CA GLU A 54 -9.88 3.03 0.71
C GLU A 54 -11.25 3.00 1.39
N GLN A 55 -11.34 3.35 2.68
CA GLN A 55 -12.62 3.45 3.38
C GLN A 55 -13.54 4.52 2.78
N LYS A 56 -12.99 5.68 2.39
CA LYS A 56 -13.76 6.71 1.69
C LYS A 56 -14.28 6.23 0.34
N LEU A 57 -13.49 5.45 -0.40
CA LEU A 57 -13.87 4.87 -1.68
C LEU A 57 -14.97 3.81 -1.53
N LYS A 58 -14.89 2.96 -0.51
CA LYS A 58 -15.91 1.97 -0.16
C LYS A 58 -17.26 2.61 0.18
N ALA A 59 -17.23 3.81 0.77
CA ALA A 59 -18.41 4.56 1.19
C ALA A 59 -19.00 5.46 0.08
N LEU A 60 -18.43 5.47 -1.13
CA LEU A 60 -19.00 6.27 -2.22
C LEU A 60 -20.35 5.73 -2.65
N PRO A 61 -21.35 6.63 -2.85
CA PRO A 61 -22.66 6.25 -3.37
C PRO A 61 -22.59 5.93 -4.87
N GLY A 62 -23.58 5.16 -5.34
CA GLY A 62 -23.74 4.84 -6.76
C GLY A 62 -23.11 3.50 -7.16
N ASP A 63 -23.17 3.22 -8.46
CA ASP A 63 -22.75 1.93 -9.04
C ASP A 63 -21.33 1.97 -9.62
N ILE A 64 -20.54 2.97 -9.25
CA ILE A 64 -19.14 3.07 -9.70
C ILE A 64 -18.34 1.84 -9.32
N ALA A 65 -17.73 1.22 -10.32
CA ALA A 65 -16.80 0.10 -10.12
C ALA A 65 -15.37 0.63 -9.91
N ILE A 66 -14.83 0.49 -8.70
CA ILE A 66 -13.50 1.00 -8.33
C ILE A 66 -12.52 -0.15 -8.21
N TRP A 67 -11.40 -0.03 -8.91
CA TRP A 67 -10.35 -1.04 -8.98
C TRP A 67 -9.00 -0.47 -8.58
N SER A 68 -8.24 -1.20 -7.80
CA SER A 68 -6.80 -0.96 -7.62
C SER A 68 -6.03 -1.79 -8.64
N THR A 69 -5.02 -1.19 -9.27
CA THR A 69 -4.13 -1.88 -10.19
C THR A 69 -2.84 -2.26 -9.49
N TYR A 70 -2.27 -3.40 -9.86
CA TYR A 70 -0.91 -3.79 -9.51
C TYR A 70 -0.07 -3.93 -10.77
N GLY A 71 1.08 -3.27 -10.78
CA GLY A 71 2.05 -3.27 -11.86
C GLY A 71 3.21 -2.34 -11.54
N MET A 72 4.25 -2.41 -12.34
CA MET A 72 5.47 -1.64 -12.17
C MET A 72 6.07 -1.27 -13.52
N THR A 73 7.16 -0.50 -13.51
CA THR A 73 7.84 -0.07 -14.75
C THR A 73 8.27 -1.28 -15.60
N GLU A 74 8.75 -2.33 -14.93
CA GLU A 74 9.25 -3.55 -15.54
C GLU A 74 8.15 -4.36 -16.24
N THR A 75 6.89 -4.20 -15.80
CA THR A 75 5.73 -4.81 -16.46
C THR A 75 5.02 -3.87 -17.44
N LEU A 76 5.59 -2.71 -17.75
CA LEU A 76 5.08 -1.65 -18.63
C LEU A 76 3.71 -1.09 -18.18
N SER A 77 2.85 -1.91 -17.65
CA SER A 77 1.50 -1.57 -17.20
C SER A 77 1.10 -2.50 -16.04
N HIS A 78 -0.16 -2.41 -15.63
CA HIS A 78 -0.70 -3.29 -14.60
C HIS A 78 -0.91 -4.72 -15.12
N ILE A 79 -0.65 -5.68 -14.25
CA ILE A 79 -0.78 -7.13 -14.53
C ILE A 79 -1.87 -7.79 -13.71
N ALA A 80 -2.41 -7.10 -12.73
CA ALA A 80 -3.47 -7.58 -11.86
C ALA A 80 -4.38 -6.46 -11.39
N LEU A 81 -5.59 -6.80 -11.02
CA LEU A 81 -6.61 -5.89 -10.48
C LEU A 81 -7.20 -6.46 -9.19
N ARG A 82 -7.59 -5.58 -8.27
CA ARG A 82 -8.47 -5.92 -7.15
C ARG A 82 -9.65 -4.95 -7.08
N ARG A 83 -10.82 -5.44 -6.76
CA ARG A 83 -12.00 -4.62 -6.53
C ARG A 83 -11.89 -3.93 -5.16
N ILE A 84 -12.16 -2.60 -5.13
CA ILE A 84 -12.13 -1.81 -3.89
C ILE A 84 -13.48 -1.79 -3.19
N ASN A 85 -14.57 -1.66 -3.96
CA ASN A 85 -15.91 -1.42 -3.42
C ASN A 85 -16.96 -2.42 -3.91
N GLY A 86 -18.14 -2.40 -3.27
CA GLY A 86 -19.26 -3.30 -3.60
C GLY A 86 -19.06 -4.71 -3.02
N ALA A 87 -19.97 -5.63 -3.43
CA ALA A 87 -19.96 -7.01 -2.93
C ALA A 87 -18.71 -7.81 -3.33
N GLU A 88 -18.02 -7.39 -4.39
CA GLU A 88 -16.79 -8.02 -4.88
C GLU A 88 -15.52 -7.41 -4.28
N ALA A 89 -15.64 -6.50 -3.32
CA ALA A 89 -14.48 -5.88 -2.67
C ALA A 89 -13.56 -6.94 -2.05
N SER A 90 -12.26 -6.82 -2.31
CA SER A 90 -11.28 -7.82 -1.90
C SER A 90 -9.92 -7.17 -1.65
N GLU A 91 -9.13 -7.76 -0.76
CA GLU A 91 -7.70 -7.45 -0.60
C GLU A 91 -6.81 -8.18 -1.61
N TRP A 92 -7.39 -9.12 -2.35
CA TRP A 92 -6.68 -10.00 -3.26
C TRP A 92 -6.66 -9.44 -4.68
N TYR A 93 -5.46 -9.30 -5.23
CA TYR A 93 -5.24 -9.00 -6.64
C TYR A 93 -5.42 -10.25 -7.49
N GLN A 94 -6.19 -10.13 -8.53
CA GLN A 94 -6.43 -11.17 -9.53
C GLN A 94 -5.57 -10.85 -10.75
N PRO A 95 -4.55 -11.69 -11.07
CA PRO A 95 -3.77 -11.54 -12.30
C PRO A 95 -4.65 -11.71 -13.53
N PHE A 96 -4.27 -11.06 -14.62
CA PHE A 96 -4.88 -11.35 -15.92
C PHE A 96 -4.61 -12.78 -16.36
N ASP A 97 -5.47 -13.36 -17.19
CA ASP A 97 -5.36 -14.75 -17.62
C ASP A 97 -4.04 -15.09 -18.33
N SER A 98 -3.38 -14.09 -18.93
CA SER A 98 -2.08 -14.20 -19.57
C SER A 98 -0.88 -14.12 -18.63
N VAL A 99 -1.11 -13.88 -17.33
CA VAL A 99 -0.06 -13.70 -16.33
C VAL A 99 -0.06 -14.87 -15.37
N LYS A 100 1.09 -15.52 -15.23
CA LYS A 100 1.31 -16.51 -14.18
C LYS A 100 2.05 -15.88 -13.01
N ILE A 101 1.72 -16.32 -11.83
CA ILE A 101 2.37 -15.86 -10.60
C ILE A 101 2.89 -17.03 -9.80
N SER A 102 4.00 -16.83 -9.12
CA SER A 102 4.57 -17.73 -8.13
C SER A 102 5.29 -16.92 -7.05
N GLN A 103 5.92 -17.59 -6.12
CA GLN A 103 6.60 -16.98 -4.98
C GLN A 103 7.99 -17.59 -4.82
N THR A 104 8.97 -16.75 -4.47
CA THR A 104 10.31 -17.23 -4.06
C THR A 104 10.25 -17.84 -2.66
N ASP A 105 11.32 -18.55 -2.24
CA ASP A 105 11.47 -19.06 -0.87
C ASP A 105 11.43 -17.94 0.20
N GLU A 106 11.78 -16.72 -0.19
CA GLU A 106 11.72 -15.53 0.68
C GLU A 106 10.35 -14.86 0.70
N GLY A 107 9.38 -15.37 -0.08
CA GLY A 107 8.04 -14.84 -0.14
C GLY A 107 7.82 -13.71 -1.15
N CYS A 108 8.80 -13.42 -2.02
CA CYS A 108 8.67 -12.37 -3.02
C CYS A 108 7.84 -12.86 -4.21
N LEU A 109 6.97 -12.00 -4.74
CA LEU A 109 6.18 -12.28 -5.93
C LEU A 109 7.09 -12.45 -7.16
N VAL A 110 6.85 -13.51 -7.90
CA VAL A 110 7.43 -13.78 -9.23
C VAL A 110 6.32 -13.64 -10.27
N ILE A 111 6.55 -12.83 -11.28
CA ILE A 111 5.62 -12.54 -12.37
C ILE A 111 6.18 -13.14 -13.65
N ASP A 112 5.44 -14.09 -14.25
CA ASP A 112 5.71 -14.63 -15.58
C ASP A 112 4.65 -14.09 -16.53
N ALA A 113 5.02 -13.09 -17.31
CA ALA A 113 4.15 -12.36 -18.23
C ALA A 113 4.90 -12.06 -19.55
N PRO A 114 5.07 -13.06 -20.44
CA PRO A 114 5.90 -12.96 -21.65
C PRO A 114 5.50 -11.83 -22.60
N GLN A 115 4.27 -11.31 -22.49
CA GLN A 115 3.79 -10.19 -23.31
C GLN A 115 4.42 -8.86 -22.94
N VAL A 116 4.94 -8.73 -21.70
CA VAL A 116 5.51 -7.48 -21.15
C VAL A 116 6.92 -7.65 -20.60
N CYS A 117 7.30 -8.86 -20.19
CA CYS A 117 8.63 -9.20 -19.68
C CYS A 117 9.15 -10.46 -20.39
N ALA A 118 10.32 -10.40 -21.00
CA ALA A 118 10.92 -11.53 -21.72
C ALA A 118 11.24 -12.72 -20.79
N GLU A 119 11.64 -12.42 -19.55
CA GLU A 119 11.98 -13.37 -18.51
C GLU A 119 11.08 -13.18 -17.27
N PRO A 120 10.85 -14.22 -16.47
CA PRO A 120 10.12 -14.06 -15.21
C PRO A 120 10.76 -13.01 -14.31
N LEU A 121 9.95 -12.07 -13.85
CA LEU A 121 10.36 -10.94 -13.02
C LEU A 121 10.22 -11.30 -11.53
N VAL A 122 11.31 -11.31 -10.80
CA VAL A 122 11.30 -11.41 -9.33
C VAL A 122 11.17 -10.01 -8.75
N THR A 123 10.09 -9.77 -8.02
CA THR A 123 9.83 -8.47 -7.39
C THR A 123 10.43 -8.40 -5.97
N ASN A 124 10.41 -7.21 -5.36
CA ASN A 124 10.69 -7.02 -3.94
C ASN A 124 9.40 -7.02 -3.08
N ASP A 125 8.23 -7.28 -3.66
CA ASP A 125 6.97 -7.29 -2.95
C ASP A 125 6.74 -8.67 -2.32
N ILE A 126 6.68 -8.72 -0.98
CA ILE A 126 6.34 -9.91 -0.21
C ILE A 126 4.83 -10.11 -0.30
N VAL A 127 4.40 -11.30 -0.71
CA VAL A 127 3.01 -11.60 -0.97
C VAL A 127 2.56 -12.86 -0.26
N GLU A 128 1.26 -13.02 -0.14
CA GLU A 128 0.58 -14.28 0.11
C GLU A 128 -0.16 -14.66 -1.16
N ILE A 129 -0.04 -15.91 -1.59
CA ILE A 129 -0.72 -16.45 -2.78
C ILE A 129 -1.69 -17.51 -2.30
N GLU A 130 -2.91 -17.50 -2.85
CA GLU A 130 -3.88 -18.56 -2.64
C GLU A 130 -4.55 -18.97 -3.94
N SER A 131 -5.05 -20.21 -3.99
CA SER A 131 -5.91 -20.66 -5.08
C SER A 131 -7.38 -20.43 -4.73
N TYR A 132 -8.19 -20.17 -5.76
CA TYR A 132 -9.64 -20.05 -5.65
C TYR A 132 -10.32 -20.56 -6.90
N ILE A 133 -11.59 -20.96 -6.79
CA ILE A 133 -12.35 -21.45 -7.93
C ILE A 133 -13.16 -20.28 -8.54
N TYR A 134 -12.94 -20.00 -9.80
CA TYR A 134 -13.71 -19.05 -10.58
C TYR A 134 -14.22 -19.71 -11.87
N ASN A 135 -15.54 -19.73 -12.07
CA ASN A 135 -16.17 -20.40 -13.20
C ASN A 135 -15.71 -21.85 -13.42
N LYS A 136 -15.58 -22.62 -12.34
CA LYS A 136 -15.10 -24.02 -12.32
C LYS A 136 -13.62 -24.19 -12.74
N VAL A 137 -12.86 -23.11 -12.82
CA VAL A 137 -11.42 -23.13 -13.11
C VAL A 137 -10.68 -22.67 -11.86
N GLU A 138 -9.64 -23.40 -11.48
CA GLU A 138 -8.75 -23.00 -10.42
C GLU A 138 -7.85 -21.85 -10.92
N LYS A 139 -7.82 -20.76 -10.18
CA LYS A 139 -7.00 -19.57 -10.44
C LYS A 139 -6.21 -19.19 -9.19
N LEU A 140 -5.10 -18.51 -9.38
CA LEU A 140 -4.31 -17.93 -8.31
C LEU A 140 -4.64 -16.46 -8.15
N ARG A 141 -4.58 -15.99 -6.90
CA ARG A 141 -4.63 -14.57 -6.54
C ARG A 141 -3.62 -14.28 -5.45
N PHE A 142 -3.23 -13.03 -5.29
CA PHE A 142 -2.24 -12.64 -4.29
C PHE A 142 -2.65 -11.38 -3.55
N ARG A 143 -2.17 -11.24 -2.33
CA ARG A 143 -2.22 -10.00 -1.57
C ARG A 143 -0.83 -9.58 -1.13
N ILE A 144 -0.60 -8.26 -1.11
CA ILE A 144 0.69 -7.68 -0.74
C ILE A 144 0.75 -7.61 0.79
N LYS A 145 1.81 -8.17 1.37
CA LYS A 145 2.12 -8.10 2.80
C LYS A 145 3.06 -6.95 3.13
N GLY A 146 3.92 -6.57 2.18
CA GLY A 146 4.90 -5.52 2.32
C GLY A 146 6.02 -5.66 1.31
N ARG A 147 7.15 -5.03 1.59
CA ARG A 147 8.33 -5.08 0.72
C ARG A 147 9.52 -5.70 1.43
N LYS A 148 10.31 -6.48 0.70
CA LYS A 148 11.57 -7.05 1.19
C LYS A 148 12.54 -5.96 1.68
N ASP A 149 12.55 -4.81 1.00
CA ASP A 149 13.38 -3.66 1.36
C ASP A 149 12.99 -3.03 2.71
N ASN A 150 11.76 -3.26 3.17
CA ASN A 150 11.19 -2.74 4.41
C ASN A 150 11.21 -3.78 5.56
N VAL A 151 11.89 -4.91 5.39
CA VAL A 151 12.14 -5.84 6.49
C VAL A 151 13.32 -5.34 7.31
N ILE A 152 13.14 -5.28 8.64
CA ILE A 152 14.20 -5.00 9.62
C ILE A 152 14.71 -6.34 10.16
N CYS A 153 16.01 -6.61 10.03
CA CYS A 153 16.63 -7.81 10.58
C CYS A 153 17.29 -7.50 11.94
N SER A 154 16.50 -7.59 13.02
CA SER A 154 16.96 -7.22 14.37
C SER A 154 17.29 -8.46 15.20
N GLY A 155 18.58 -8.71 15.44
CA GLY A 155 19.01 -9.85 16.25
C GLY A 155 18.55 -11.21 15.71
N GLY A 156 18.45 -11.36 14.38
CA GLY A 156 17.97 -12.57 13.71
C GLY A 156 16.45 -12.66 13.54
N ILE A 157 15.69 -11.67 14.04
CA ILE A 157 14.24 -11.60 13.89
C ILE A 157 13.90 -10.66 12.74
N LYS A 158 13.05 -11.13 11.82
CA LYS A 158 12.53 -10.34 10.72
C LYS A 158 11.27 -9.59 11.17
N ILE A 159 11.28 -8.27 11.03
CA ILE A 159 10.16 -7.38 11.40
C ILE A 159 9.71 -6.69 10.13
N GLN A 160 8.47 -6.91 9.71
CA GLN A 160 7.87 -6.24 8.57
C GLN A 160 7.36 -4.87 9.01
N ILE A 161 7.92 -3.81 8.46
CA ILE A 161 7.56 -2.42 8.84
C ILE A 161 6.08 -2.16 8.65
N GLU A 162 5.50 -2.58 7.53
CA GLU A 162 4.10 -2.33 7.20
C GLU A 162 3.13 -3.01 8.18
N GLU A 163 3.49 -4.17 8.72
CA GLU A 163 2.68 -4.85 9.74
C GLU A 163 2.66 -4.04 11.05
N VAL A 164 3.82 -3.56 11.48
CA VAL A 164 3.94 -2.71 12.67
C VAL A 164 3.14 -1.42 12.50
N GLU A 165 3.30 -0.73 11.37
CA GLU A 165 2.58 0.52 11.08
C GLU A 165 1.08 0.32 11.02
N THR A 166 0.60 -0.78 10.42
CA THR A 166 -0.83 -1.11 10.34
C THR A 166 -1.44 -1.26 11.72
N LEU A 167 -0.75 -1.93 12.66
CA LEU A 167 -1.23 -2.09 14.03
C LEU A 167 -1.25 -0.77 14.81
N LEU A 168 -0.32 0.15 14.54
CA LEU A 168 -0.21 1.41 15.27
C LEU A 168 -1.13 2.51 14.73
N LYS A 169 -1.41 2.50 13.43
CA LYS A 169 -2.14 3.55 12.71
C LYS A 169 -3.48 3.96 13.32
N PRO A 170 -4.35 3.05 13.82
CA PRO A 170 -5.62 3.43 14.44
C PRO A 170 -5.48 4.23 15.74
N TYR A 171 -4.30 4.25 16.36
CA TYR A 171 -4.07 4.79 17.70
C TYR A 171 -3.13 5.99 17.74
N LEU A 172 -2.41 6.27 16.64
CA LEU A 172 -1.52 7.42 16.52
C LEU A 172 -2.16 8.45 15.58
N GLU A 173 -2.52 9.61 16.14
CA GLU A 173 -3.26 10.67 15.43
C GLU A 173 -2.36 11.48 14.47
N LYS A 174 -1.12 11.72 14.90
CA LYS A 174 -0.14 12.47 14.11
C LYS A 174 0.60 11.55 13.13
N PRO A 175 1.12 12.09 12.03
CA PRO A 175 1.94 11.33 11.10
C PRO A 175 3.10 10.63 11.81
N PHE A 176 3.31 9.38 11.46
CA PHE A 176 4.44 8.58 11.95
C PHE A 176 4.92 7.60 10.88
N MET A 177 6.12 7.08 11.07
CA MET A 177 6.66 5.98 10.26
C MET A 177 7.63 5.14 11.09
N ILE A 178 7.72 3.87 10.74
CA ILE A 178 8.80 3.01 11.21
C ILE A 178 9.93 3.05 10.19
N ALA A 179 11.12 3.32 10.67
CA ALA A 179 12.35 3.32 9.89
C ALA A 179 13.33 2.28 10.44
N LYS A 180 14.30 1.91 9.62
CA LYS A 180 15.39 1.03 10.05
C LYS A 180 16.69 1.81 10.20
N LYS A 181 17.42 1.49 11.26
CA LYS A 181 18.72 2.05 11.60
C LYS A 181 19.73 0.92 11.82
N LYS A 182 20.94 1.08 11.34
CA LYS A 182 22.02 0.15 11.64
C LYS A 182 22.37 0.17 13.12
N ASP A 183 22.58 -0.99 13.71
CA ASP A 183 22.94 -1.18 15.11
C ASP A 183 24.07 -2.20 15.25
N GLY A 184 25.10 -1.87 16.04
CA GLY A 184 26.28 -2.71 16.19
C GLY A 184 26.04 -4.04 16.91
N LYS A 185 24.95 -4.15 17.70
CA LYS A 185 24.61 -5.35 18.45
C LYS A 185 23.56 -6.21 17.77
N PHE A 186 22.57 -5.57 17.15
CA PHE A 186 21.40 -6.25 16.58
C PHE A 186 21.42 -6.32 15.06
N GLY A 187 22.41 -5.71 14.39
CA GLY A 187 22.48 -5.53 12.94
C GLY A 187 21.62 -4.36 12.51
N GLU A 188 20.31 -4.47 12.69
CA GLU A 188 19.34 -3.39 12.46
C GLU A 188 18.38 -3.27 13.65
N ILE A 189 17.85 -2.07 13.85
CA ILE A 189 16.80 -1.78 14.84
C ILE A 189 15.64 -1.00 14.19
N ALA A 190 14.45 -1.18 14.73
CA ALA A 190 13.29 -0.35 14.42
C ALA A 190 13.39 0.97 15.19
N VAL A 191 13.11 2.08 14.47
CA VAL A 191 13.02 3.43 15.01
C VAL A 191 11.66 3.99 14.62
N LEU A 192 10.90 4.52 15.58
CA LEU A 192 9.66 5.23 15.29
C LEU A 192 9.96 6.73 15.16
N LEU A 193 9.61 7.30 14.01
CA LEU A 193 9.61 8.74 13.75
C LEU A 193 8.18 9.24 13.78
N THR A 194 7.94 10.40 14.42
CA THR A 194 6.61 10.99 14.48
C THR A 194 6.67 12.52 14.53
N GLU A 195 5.64 13.17 14.02
CA GLU A 195 5.40 14.60 14.13
C GLU A 195 4.66 14.98 15.44
N ASP A 196 4.46 14.00 16.34
CA ASP A 196 3.88 14.26 17.67
C ASP A 196 4.98 14.64 18.67
N GLU A 197 4.77 15.75 19.39
CA GLU A 197 5.73 16.25 20.38
C GLU A 197 5.68 15.47 21.69
N ASP A 198 4.54 14.81 22.02
CA ASP A 198 4.37 14.05 23.24
C ASP A 198 4.97 12.64 23.13
N MET A 199 6.30 12.59 23.07
CA MET A 199 7.06 11.34 22.93
C MET A 199 6.78 10.32 24.04
N LYS A 200 6.46 10.80 25.28
CA LYS A 200 6.14 9.90 26.39
C LYS A 200 4.81 9.17 26.16
N LYS A 201 3.80 9.91 25.69
CA LYS A 201 2.50 9.34 25.33
C LYS A 201 2.64 8.36 24.18
N ILE A 202 3.39 8.71 23.14
CA ILE A 202 3.64 7.86 21.97
C ILE A 202 4.33 6.56 22.40
N GLU A 203 5.44 6.63 23.13
CA GLU A 203 6.18 5.45 23.59
C GLU A 203 5.31 4.54 24.46
N ALA A 204 4.58 5.08 25.42
CA ALA A 204 3.68 4.30 26.28
C ALA A 204 2.57 3.60 25.47
N THR A 205 1.98 4.31 24.50
CA THR A 205 0.95 3.76 23.61
C THR A 205 1.49 2.61 22.77
N VAL A 206 2.63 2.81 22.11
CA VAL A 206 3.27 1.80 21.25
C VAL A 206 3.67 0.56 22.05
N ARG A 207 4.30 0.73 23.23
CA ARG A 207 4.68 -0.39 24.09
C ARG A 207 3.49 -1.18 24.58
N ARG A 208 2.36 -0.55 24.88
CA ARG A 208 1.12 -1.21 25.26
C ARG A 208 0.51 -2.01 24.10
N LEU A 209 0.44 -1.42 22.91
CA LEU A 209 -0.15 -2.06 21.73
C LEU A 209 0.67 -3.23 21.21
N LEU A 210 1.99 -3.15 21.31
CA LEU A 210 2.91 -4.19 20.88
C LEU A 210 3.37 -5.11 22.02
N SER A 211 2.64 -5.17 23.15
CA SER A 211 2.99 -6.00 24.32
C SER A 211 3.15 -7.49 23.97
N ASP A 212 2.31 -8.00 23.07
CA ASP A 212 2.35 -9.38 22.58
C ASP A 212 3.40 -9.63 21.49
N HIS A 213 3.94 -8.54 20.93
CA HIS A 213 4.95 -8.54 19.88
C HIS A 213 6.22 -7.79 20.34
N LYS A 214 6.81 -8.20 21.44
CA LYS A 214 7.92 -7.48 22.12
C LYS A 214 9.11 -7.13 21.20
N TYR A 215 9.36 -7.94 20.18
CA TYR A 215 10.45 -7.71 19.22
C TYR A 215 10.11 -6.63 18.17
N TRP A 216 8.81 -6.29 18.00
CA TRP A 216 8.35 -5.25 17.10
C TRP A 216 8.39 -3.85 17.71
N ILE A 217 8.58 -3.77 19.05
CA ILE A 217 8.67 -2.49 19.74
C ILE A 217 9.91 -1.74 19.25
N PRO A 218 9.75 -0.52 18.70
CA PRO A 218 10.88 0.31 18.31
C PRO A 218 11.85 0.53 19.48
N ARG A 219 13.13 0.47 19.20
CA ARG A 219 14.16 0.72 20.22
C ARG A 219 14.42 2.20 20.44
N GLU A 220 14.14 3.01 19.44
CA GLU A 220 14.26 4.46 19.51
C GLU A 220 12.93 5.10 19.06
N PHE A 221 12.60 6.22 19.68
CA PHE A 221 11.43 7.04 19.39
C PHE A 221 11.93 8.47 19.19
N LEU A 222 11.68 9.05 18.01
CA LEU A 222 12.22 10.35 17.62
C LEU A 222 11.09 11.26 17.13
N HIS A 223 11.06 12.48 17.66
CA HIS A 223 10.25 13.56 17.12
C HIS A 223 10.94 14.15 15.90
N VAL A 224 10.17 14.46 14.86
CA VAL A 224 10.61 15.18 13.66
C VAL A 224 9.57 16.24 13.31
N GLU A 225 10.00 17.39 12.81
CA GLU A 225 9.07 18.43 12.34
C GLU A 225 8.24 17.94 11.15
N HIS A 226 8.89 17.20 10.22
CA HIS A 226 8.24 16.57 9.08
C HIS A 226 8.86 15.20 8.81
N LEU A 227 8.01 14.23 8.49
CA LEU A 227 8.48 12.90 8.11
C LEU A 227 9.31 12.98 6.82
N PRO A 228 10.45 12.25 6.75
CA PRO A 228 11.28 12.22 5.55
C PRO A 228 10.55 11.47 4.43
N LEU A 229 10.25 12.19 3.34
CA LEU A 229 9.59 11.66 2.15
C LEU A 229 10.53 11.72 0.94
N THR A 230 10.29 10.84 -0.03
CA THR A 230 10.90 10.92 -1.36
C THR A 230 10.25 12.04 -2.18
N GLU A 231 10.84 12.41 -3.32
CA GLU A 231 10.25 13.37 -4.27
C GLU A 231 8.84 12.97 -4.75
N THR A 232 8.53 11.68 -4.70
CA THR A 232 7.21 11.13 -5.05
C THR A 232 6.25 11.01 -3.86
N GLY A 233 6.62 11.55 -2.68
CA GLY A 233 5.79 11.54 -1.47
C GLY A 233 5.75 10.20 -0.72
N LYS A 234 6.64 9.24 -1.04
CA LYS A 234 6.73 7.97 -0.32
C LYS A 234 7.65 8.09 0.91
N PRO A 235 7.37 7.38 2.02
CA PRO A 235 8.25 7.36 3.20
C PRO A 235 9.68 6.95 2.85
N LYS A 236 10.66 7.75 3.26
CA LYS A 236 12.08 7.44 3.13
C LYS A 236 12.54 6.66 4.37
N ARG A 237 12.44 5.33 4.31
CA ARG A 237 12.59 4.44 5.48
C ARG A 237 14.04 4.07 5.83
N ALA A 238 14.95 4.20 4.90
CA ALA A 238 16.39 4.05 5.18
C ALA A 238 16.91 5.39 5.71
N ILE A 239 17.04 5.49 7.01
CA ILE A 239 17.59 6.69 7.65
C ILE A 239 19.04 6.42 7.98
N LEU A 240 19.93 7.18 7.35
CA LEU A 240 21.30 7.33 7.77
C LEU A 240 21.30 8.35 8.92
N LEU A 241 21.08 7.89 10.14
CA LEU A 241 21.32 8.65 11.38
C LEU A 241 22.69 8.33 11.92
#